data_4ff455eaadd29785169de67bf676ebaa
#
_entry.id   4ff455eaadd29785169de67bf676ebaa
#
_cell.length_a   1.000
_cell.length_b   1.000
_cell.length_c   1.000
_cell.angle_alpha   90.00
_cell.angle_beta   90.00
_cell.angle_gamma   90.00
#
_symmetry.space_group_name_H-M   'P 1'
#
loop_
_entity.id
_entity.type
_entity.pdbx_description
1 polymer ?
#
loop_
_entity_poly.entity_id
_entity_poly.type
_entity_poly.pdbx_seq_one_letter_code
_entity_poly.pdbx_strand_id
1 'polypeptide(L)'
;MPKTILIVDDEEDVRESVKTILQSNGYTVETAVDGDDCLNKVQERRPDLILLDIMMPGTPVVEILKQIQDIKIAFMSVVRISDARKRGLCSQSNIVDFFQKPFNVSDLVDRVEFILNK
;
A
#
# COMPACT_ATOMS: atom_id res chain seq x y z
N MET A 1 -14.60 5.59 -14.08
CA MET A 1 -14.75 4.60 -12.99
C MET A 1 -13.77 4.92 -11.86
N PRO A 2 -14.17 4.74 -10.60
CA PRO A 2 -13.25 5.00 -9.50
C PRO A 2 -12.05 4.07 -9.52
N LYS A 3 -10.92 4.58 -9.11
CA LYS A 3 -9.73 3.76 -8.94
C LYS A 3 -9.87 2.92 -7.68
N THR A 4 -9.27 1.74 -7.69
CA THR A 4 -9.31 0.79 -6.58
C THR A 4 -7.98 0.79 -5.86
N ILE A 5 -8.04 0.91 -4.54
CA ILE A 5 -6.85 0.90 -3.67
C ILE A 5 -6.98 -0.27 -2.71
N LEU A 6 -5.93 -1.08 -2.61
CA LEU A 6 -5.83 -2.15 -1.63
C LEU A 6 -4.92 -1.69 -0.50
N ILE A 7 -5.44 -1.69 0.72
CA ILE A 7 -4.67 -1.33 1.93
C ILE A 7 -4.27 -2.62 2.64
N VAL A 8 -2.97 -2.83 2.81
CA VAL A 8 -2.44 -4.02 3.45
C VAL A 8 -1.70 -3.64 4.71
N ASP A 9 -2.31 -3.91 5.86
CA ASP A 9 -1.75 -3.56 7.16
C ASP A 9 -2.37 -4.49 8.21
N ASP A 10 -1.59 -4.94 9.18
CA ASP A 10 -2.09 -5.83 10.22
C ASP A 10 -2.79 -5.05 11.36
N GLU A 11 -2.67 -3.73 11.38
CA GLU A 11 -3.34 -2.89 12.37
C GLU A 11 -4.71 -2.45 11.87
N GLU A 12 -5.76 -2.88 12.57
CA GLU A 12 -7.13 -2.55 12.19
C GLU A 12 -7.39 -1.06 12.15
N ASP A 13 -6.87 -0.32 13.14
CA ASP A 13 -7.07 1.13 13.22
C ASP A 13 -6.51 1.84 11.99
N VAL A 14 -5.34 1.42 11.52
CA VAL A 14 -4.73 2.00 10.32
C VAL A 14 -5.57 1.67 9.09
N ARG A 15 -5.95 0.40 8.92
CA ARG A 15 -6.79 -0.01 7.79
C ARG A 15 -8.06 0.80 7.72
N GLU A 16 -8.78 0.91 8.83
CA GLU A 16 -10.09 1.58 8.87
C GLU A 16 -9.97 3.09 8.70
N SER A 17 -8.97 3.71 9.31
CA SER A 17 -8.74 5.15 9.16
C SER A 17 -8.40 5.53 7.71
N VAL A 18 -7.49 4.81 7.10
CA VAL A 18 -7.06 5.08 5.72
C VAL A 18 -8.19 4.76 4.75
N LYS A 19 -8.89 3.65 4.97
CA LYS A 19 -10.04 3.27 4.15
C LYS A 19 -11.10 4.36 4.15
N THR A 20 -11.48 4.85 5.33
CA THR A 20 -12.52 5.86 5.47
C THR A 20 -12.16 7.14 4.69
N ILE A 21 -10.92 7.61 4.85
CA ILE A 21 -10.53 8.86 4.20
C ILE A 21 -10.43 8.70 2.68
N LEU A 22 -9.94 7.58 2.19
CA LEU A 22 -9.84 7.36 0.76
C LEU A 22 -11.22 7.13 0.12
N GLN A 23 -12.12 6.42 0.79
CA GLN A 23 -13.49 6.27 0.31
C GLN A 23 -14.19 7.62 0.21
N SER A 24 -13.99 8.50 1.18
CA SER A 24 -14.60 9.83 1.15
C SER A 24 -14.04 10.71 0.05
N ASN A 25 -12.90 10.35 -0.53
CA ASN A 25 -12.30 11.04 -1.67
C ASN A 25 -12.60 10.36 -3.01
N GLY A 26 -13.53 9.42 -3.03
CA GLY A 26 -14.04 8.84 -4.27
C GLY A 26 -13.37 7.56 -4.74
N TYR A 27 -12.50 6.95 -3.93
CA TYR A 27 -11.84 5.70 -4.30
C TYR A 27 -12.64 4.50 -3.82
N THR A 28 -12.54 3.40 -4.56
CA THR A 28 -12.99 2.09 -4.09
C THR A 28 -11.84 1.48 -3.29
N VAL A 29 -12.11 1.06 -2.07
CA VAL A 29 -11.06 0.58 -1.16
C VAL A 29 -11.35 -0.85 -0.71
N GLU A 30 -10.35 -1.69 -0.81
CA GLU A 30 -10.34 -3.01 -0.21
C GLU A 30 -9.20 -3.10 0.80
N THR A 31 -9.29 -4.03 1.74
CA THR A 31 -8.28 -4.20 2.78
C THR A 31 -7.80 -5.63 2.86
N ALA A 32 -6.55 -5.80 3.28
CA ALA A 32 -5.96 -7.10 3.57
C ALA A 32 -5.19 -7.00 4.88
N VAL A 33 -5.16 -8.10 5.63
CA VAL A 33 -4.60 -8.11 6.99
C VAL A 33 -3.15 -8.56 7.05
N ASP A 34 -2.67 -9.21 6.00
CA ASP A 34 -1.29 -9.71 5.91
C ASP A 34 -0.91 -9.94 4.44
N GLY A 35 0.31 -10.45 4.24
CA GLY A 35 0.82 -10.71 2.90
C GLY A 35 0.04 -11.76 2.13
N ASP A 36 -0.38 -12.83 2.78
CA ASP A 36 -1.14 -13.89 2.13
C ASP A 36 -2.50 -13.39 1.67
N ASP A 37 -3.16 -12.62 2.53
CA ASP A 37 -4.45 -12.01 2.20
C ASP A 37 -4.29 -10.99 1.06
N CYS A 38 -3.20 -10.26 1.05
CA CYS A 38 -2.85 -9.34 -0.04
C CYS A 38 -2.80 -10.06 -1.38
N LEU A 39 -2.07 -11.15 -1.45
CA LEU A 39 -1.91 -11.91 -2.70
C LEU A 39 -3.25 -12.50 -3.16
N ASN A 40 -4.09 -12.98 -2.24
CA ASN A 40 -5.41 -13.47 -2.57
C ASN A 40 -6.32 -12.36 -3.11
N LYS A 41 -6.30 -11.20 -2.47
CA LYS A 41 -7.13 -10.06 -2.91
C LYS A 41 -6.70 -9.56 -4.29
N VAL A 42 -5.41 -9.54 -4.56
CA VAL A 42 -4.88 -9.13 -5.87
C VAL A 42 -5.37 -10.09 -6.96
N GLN A 43 -5.43 -11.39 -6.68
CA GLN A 43 -5.93 -12.36 -7.65
C GLN A 43 -7.42 -12.20 -7.92
N GLU A 44 -8.19 -11.87 -6.89
CA GLU A 44 -9.64 -11.66 -7.03
C GLU A 44 -9.97 -10.39 -7.80
N ARG A 45 -9.25 -9.32 -7.52
CA ARG A 45 -9.45 -8.02 -8.17
C ARG A 45 -8.13 -7.24 -8.12
N ARG A 46 -7.56 -6.98 -9.28
CA ARG A 46 -6.31 -6.21 -9.36
C ARG A 46 -6.57 -4.75 -9.00
N PRO A 47 -5.92 -4.24 -7.96
CA PRO A 47 -6.07 -2.82 -7.61
C PRO A 47 -5.23 -1.93 -8.51
N ASP A 48 -5.52 -0.64 -8.51
CA ASP A 48 -4.72 0.37 -9.20
C ASP A 48 -3.51 0.80 -8.36
N LEU A 49 -3.62 0.65 -7.05
CA LEU A 49 -2.55 0.99 -6.11
C LEU A 49 -2.66 0.09 -4.88
N ILE A 50 -1.53 -0.35 -4.38
CA ILE A 50 -1.44 -1.07 -3.11
C ILE A 50 -0.70 -0.19 -2.11
N LEU A 51 -1.32 0.06 -0.96
CA LEU A 51 -0.65 0.67 0.19
C LEU A 51 -0.22 -0.48 1.09
N LEU A 52 1.08 -0.73 1.17
CA LEU A 52 1.62 -1.95 1.76
C LEU A 52 2.51 -1.64 2.96
N ASP A 53 2.16 -2.20 4.12
CA ASP A 53 3.03 -2.14 5.29
C ASP A 53 4.18 -3.13 5.12
N ILE A 54 5.38 -2.72 5.49
CA ILE A 54 6.58 -3.56 5.43
C ILE A 54 6.62 -4.53 6.61
N MET A 55 6.13 -4.10 7.77
CA MET A 55 6.21 -4.85 9.03
C MET A 55 4.92 -5.59 9.30
N MET A 56 4.77 -6.77 8.73
CA MET A 56 3.57 -7.61 8.91
C MET A 56 3.96 -9.08 9.06
N PRO A 57 3.12 -9.87 9.75
CA PRO A 57 3.30 -11.33 9.75
C PRO A 57 2.89 -11.95 8.41
N GLY A 58 3.18 -13.23 8.26
CA GLY A 58 2.81 -13.98 7.06
C GLY A 58 3.88 -13.91 5.99
N THR A 59 3.47 -13.87 4.73
CA THR A 59 4.40 -13.83 3.60
C THR A 59 5.32 -12.61 3.69
N PRO A 60 6.65 -12.79 3.65
CA PRO A 60 7.58 -11.66 3.71
C PRO A 60 7.34 -10.68 2.56
N VAL A 61 7.52 -9.38 2.83
CA VAL A 61 7.29 -8.33 1.85
C VAL A 61 8.08 -8.56 0.56
N VAL A 62 9.29 -9.08 0.67
CA VAL A 62 10.14 -9.37 -0.51
C VAL A 62 9.45 -10.36 -1.45
N GLU A 63 8.80 -11.39 -0.89
CA GLU A 63 8.08 -12.36 -1.70
C GLU A 63 6.84 -11.77 -2.36
N ILE A 64 6.15 -10.87 -1.65
CA ILE A 64 5.02 -10.13 -2.22
C ILE A 64 5.48 -9.32 -3.42
N LEU A 65 6.58 -8.59 -3.26
CA LEU A 65 7.12 -7.73 -4.33
C LEU A 65 7.53 -8.53 -5.57
N LYS A 66 8.04 -9.74 -5.39
CA LYS A 66 8.40 -10.61 -6.51
C LYS A 66 7.18 -11.02 -7.33
N GLN A 67 6.04 -11.19 -6.68
CA GLN A 67 4.81 -11.65 -7.34
C GLN A 67 3.98 -10.50 -7.91
N ILE A 68 4.22 -9.27 -7.47
CA ILE A 68 3.46 -8.10 -7.90
C ILE A 68 4.44 -7.06 -8.46
N GLN A 69 4.73 -7.13 -9.75
CA GLN A 69 5.70 -6.24 -10.38
C GLN A 69 5.06 -5.19 -11.29
N ASP A 70 3.77 -5.33 -11.56
CA ASP A 70 3.05 -4.49 -12.52
C ASP A 70 1.95 -3.63 -11.88
N ILE A 71 1.78 -3.70 -10.58
CA ILE A 71 0.84 -2.85 -9.85
C ILE A 71 1.64 -1.83 -9.05
N LYS A 72 1.20 -0.58 -9.08
CA LYS A 72 1.85 0.49 -8.29
C LYS A 72 1.74 0.18 -6.81
N ILE A 73 2.84 0.29 -6.09
CA ILE A 73 2.91 0.05 -4.64
C ILE A 73 3.49 1.28 -3.96
N ALA A 74 2.83 1.74 -2.90
CA ALA A 74 3.37 2.73 -1.98
C ALA A 74 3.45 2.07 -0.61
N PHE A 75 4.61 2.16 0.03
CA PHE A 75 4.76 1.60 1.38
C PHE A 75 4.16 2.54 2.42
N MET A 76 3.59 1.97 3.48
CA MET A 76 3.25 2.72 4.71
C MET A 76 3.80 1.92 5.88
N SER A 77 4.80 2.50 6.58
CA SER A 77 5.46 1.73 7.62
C SER A 77 6.13 2.63 8.65
N VAL A 78 6.37 2.06 9.84
CA VAL A 78 7.21 2.69 10.86
C VAL A 78 8.70 2.58 10.50
N VAL A 79 9.05 1.68 9.59
CA VAL A 79 10.43 1.54 9.10
C VAL A 79 10.81 2.80 8.33
N ARG A 80 12.03 3.28 8.54
CA ARG A 80 12.51 4.46 7.81
C ARG A 80 12.78 4.10 6.35
N ILE A 81 12.57 5.06 5.46
CA ILE A 81 12.82 4.88 4.04
C ILE A 81 14.27 4.47 3.76
N SER A 82 15.22 5.03 4.53
CA SER A 82 16.63 4.67 4.37
C SER A 82 16.89 3.20 4.68
N ASP A 83 16.23 2.65 5.70
CA ASP A 83 16.34 1.24 6.05
C ASP A 83 15.68 0.34 5.01
N ALA A 84 14.53 0.75 4.48
CA ALA A 84 13.86 0.03 3.40
C ALA A 84 14.74 -0.02 2.15
N ARG A 85 15.41 1.09 1.82
CA ARG A 85 16.35 1.14 0.68
C ARG A 85 17.54 0.22 0.88
N LYS A 86 18.08 0.16 2.09
CA LYS A 86 19.19 -0.74 2.43
C LYS A 86 18.81 -2.21 2.24
N ARG A 87 17.53 -2.55 2.49
CA ARG A 87 17.01 -3.90 2.28
C ARG A 87 16.68 -4.18 0.81
N GLY A 88 16.83 -3.20 -0.08
CA GLY A 88 16.48 -3.32 -1.49
C GLY A 88 14.99 -3.27 -1.79
N LEU A 89 14.17 -2.85 -0.83
CA LEU A 89 12.71 -2.86 -0.99
C LEU A 89 12.20 -1.80 -1.95
N CYS A 90 12.97 -0.73 -2.15
CA CYS A 90 12.56 0.38 -3.02
C CYS A 90 13.14 0.31 -4.43
N SER A 91 13.82 -0.78 -4.79
CA SER A 91 14.53 -0.86 -6.08
C SER A 91 13.62 -1.23 -7.25
N GLN A 92 12.48 -1.83 -6.99
CA GLN A 92 11.54 -2.25 -8.02
C GLN A 92 10.82 -1.03 -8.61
N SER A 93 10.65 -1.00 -9.93
CA SER A 93 10.15 0.20 -10.63
C SER A 93 8.70 0.56 -10.29
N ASN A 94 7.91 -0.41 -9.82
CA ASN A 94 6.52 -0.15 -9.43
C ASN A 94 6.37 0.37 -7.99
N ILE A 95 7.45 0.54 -7.26
CA ILE A 95 7.42 1.21 -5.96
C ILE A 95 7.42 2.71 -6.21
N VAL A 96 6.28 3.35 -5.98
CA VAL A 96 6.07 4.74 -6.41
C VAL A 96 6.15 5.75 -5.27
N ASP A 97 6.00 5.32 -4.02
CA ASP A 97 6.04 6.23 -2.89
C ASP A 97 6.29 5.49 -1.58
N PHE A 98 6.53 6.26 -0.52
CA PHE A 98 6.76 5.73 0.83
C PHE A 98 6.14 6.69 1.85
N PHE A 99 5.20 6.18 2.65
CA PHE A 99 4.57 6.94 3.73
C PHE A 99 5.07 6.41 5.06
N GLN A 100 5.90 7.20 5.74
CA GLN A 100 6.40 6.81 7.05
C GLN A 100 5.37 7.10 8.13
N LYS A 101 5.07 6.12 8.97
CA LYS A 101 4.14 6.30 10.10
C LYS A 101 4.85 7.01 11.25
N PRO A 102 4.18 7.92 11.95
CA PRO A 102 2.83 8.42 11.62
C PRO A 102 2.89 9.41 10.46
N PHE A 103 1.90 9.34 9.57
CA PHE A 103 1.84 10.23 8.42
C PHE A 103 0.63 11.17 8.53
N ASN A 104 0.72 12.29 7.82
CA ASN A 104 -0.37 13.26 7.73
C ASN A 104 -1.40 12.76 6.71
N VAL A 105 -2.68 12.72 7.12
CA VAL A 105 -3.75 12.20 6.27
C VAL A 105 -3.95 13.03 5.01
N SER A 106 -3.88 14.36 5.13
CA SER A 106 -3.98 15.24 3.95
C SER A 106 -2.87 14.98 2.95
N ASP A 107 -1.65 14.77 3.44
CA ASP A 107 -0.50 14.45 2.60
C ASP A 107 -0.70 13.12 1.87
N LEU A 108 -1.22 12.11 2.59
CA LEU A 108 -1.53 10.82 2.00
C LEU A 108 -2.51 10.96 0.84
N VAL A 109 -3.62 11.68 1.06
CA VAL A 109 -4.65 11.88 0.04
C VAL A 109 -4.08 12.58 -1.18
N ASP A 110 -3.33 13.66 -0.98
CA ASP A 110 -2.74 14.44 -2.08
C ASP A 110 -1.79 13.58 -2.91
N ARG A 111 -0.95 12.79 -2.25
CA ARG A 111 0.02 11.96 -2.94
C ARG A 111 -0.62 10.78 -3.66
N VAL A 112 -1.68 10.19 -3.07
CA VAL A 112 -2.46 9.14 -3.74
C VAL A 112 -3.13 9.70 -5.00
N GLU A 113 -3.71 10.88 -4.93
CA GLU A 113 -4.28 11.53 -6.11
C GLU A 113 -3.23 11.75 -7.20
N PHE A 114 -2.06 12.22 -6.82
CA PHE A 114 -0.96 12.42 -7.75
C PHE A 114 -0.58 11.10 -8.46
N ILE A 115 -0.47 10.02 -7.69
CA ILE A 115 -0.09 8.69 -8.22
C ILE A 115 -1.13 8.18 -9.21
N LEU A 116 -2.42 8.32 -8.88
CA LEU A 116 -3.49 7.67 -9.62
C LEU A 116 -4.07 8.51 -10.76
N ASN A 117 -3.83 9.82 -10.75
CA ASN A 117 -4.40 10.71 -11.77
C ASN A 117 -3.37 11.18 -12.80
N LYS A 118 -2.28 10.46 -12.91
CA LYS A 118 -1.26 10.72 -13.92
C LYS A 118 -1.38 9.82 -15.11
#